data_2d58f18b07bac73c6d9633e35642cb49
#
_entry.id   2d58f18b07bac73c6d9633e35642cb49
#
_cell.length_a   1.000
_cell.length_b   1.000
_cell.length_c   1.000
_cell.angle_alpha   90.00
_cell.angle_beta   90.00
_cell.angle_gamma   90.00
#
_symmetry.space_group_name_H-M   'P 1'
#
loop_
_entity.id
_entity.type
_entity.pdbx_description
1 polymer ?
#
loop_
_entity_poly.entity_id
_entity_poly.type
_entity_poly.pdbx_seq_one_letter_code
_entity_poly.pdbx_strand_id
1 'polypeptide(L)'
;INYDLERKLRRYAIGNLMKYIVIGQGIVFALMYIWPTLGYRLYSLISLTRAGLMRGQIWRLVTFVFTPPSSSPIFILFALYFYYMIGLGLENQWGKVRFNLYYGVGMLGSIIAALITGYGSNMFLNLSLFFAYAALYPDEQVLLFMFLPIKMKYLALADAALYLYYFIVGGASTRVTIVLCLLNVFLFLGGDIINTIRRESRYWKTRYNFRKAMRK
;
A
#
# COMPACT_ATOMS: atom_id res chain seq x y z
N ILE A 1 17.46 1.47 -10.06
CA ILE A 1 17.91 2.73 -9.39
C ILE A 1 19.42 2.80 -9.57
N ASN A 2 19.95 4.01 -9.85
CA ASN A 2 21.38 4.21 -10.08
C ASN A 2 22.14 3.96 -8.76
N TYR A 3 23.21 3.17 -8.79
CA TYR A 3 23.98 2.73 -7.61
C TYR A 3 24.47 3.91 -6.74
N ASP A 4 24.88 5.01 -7.38
CA ASP A 4 25.32 6.22 -6.70
C ASP A 4 24.19 6.93 -5.95
N LEU A 5 22.98 6.91 -6.48
CA LEU A 5 21.79 7.48 -5.84
C LEU A 5 21.39 6.65 -4.60
N GLU A 6 21.45 5.33 -4.72
CA GLU A 6 21.16 4.42 -3.62
C GLU A 6 22.15 4.62 -2.46
N ARG A 7 23.45 4.77 -2.75
CA ARG A 7 24.49 5.03 -1.77
C ARG A 7 24.25 6.36 -1.02
N LYS A 8 23.87 7.43 -1.72
CA LYS A 8 23.56 8.72 -1.11
C LYS A 8 22.31 8.67 -0.23
N LEU A 9 21.27 7.98 -0.68
CA LEU A 9 20.00 7.89 0.04
C LEU A 9 20.05 6.91 1.22
N ARG A 10 21.00 5.98 1.24
CA ARG A 10 21.16 4.99 2.33
C ARG A 10 21.33 5.63 3.71
N ARG A 11 21.91 6.83 3.77
CA ARG A 11 22.11 7.60 5.02
C ARG A 11 20.78 8.13 5.58
N TYR A 12 19.82 8.44 4.72
CA TYR A 12 18.53 9.03 5.09
C TYR A 12 17.41 8.01 5.18
N ALA A 13 17.63 6.80 4.66
CA ALA A 13 16.62 5.75 4.66
C ALA A 13 16.39 5.21 6.08
N ILE A 14 15.14 5.27 6.51
CA ILE A 14 14.67 4.77 7.80
C ILE A 14 14.51 3.25 7.70
N GLY A 15 15.24 2.50 8.53
CA GLY A 15 15.02 1.05 8.64
C GLY A 15 13.76 0.74 9.44
N ASN A 16 13.08 -0.33 9.07
CA ASN A 16 11.80 -0.72 9.68
C ASN A 16 10.75 0.42 9.67
N LEU A 17 10.68 1.19 8.57
CA LEU A 17 9.78 2.34 8.44
C LEU A 17 8.35 2.00 8.84
N MET A 18 7.84 0.84 8.39
CA MET A 18 6.46 0.43 8.66
C MET A 18 6.20 0.18 10.14
N LYS A 19 7.20 -0.25 10.92
CA LYS A 19 7.10 -0.39 12.37
C LYS A 19 6.71 0.93 13.06
N TYR A 20 7.35 2.03 12.68
CA TYR A 20 7.07 3.34 13.27
C TYR A 20 5.69 3.84 12.87
N ILE A 21 5.29 3.60 11.62
CA ILE A 21 3.97 4.00 11.12
C ILE A 21 2.86 3.24 11.86
N VAL A 22 2.99 1.92 11.96
CA VAL A 22 2.01 1.05 12.65
C VAL A 22 1.90 1.40 14.13
N ILE A 23 3.01 1.67 14.81
CA ILE A 23 2.98 2.13 16.21
C ILE A 23 2.26 3.47 16.32
N GLY A 24 2.54 4.43 15.43
CA GLY A 24 1.86 5.72 15.42
C GLY A 24 0.36 5.60 15.17
N GLN A 25 -0.07 4.76 14.23
CA GLN A 25 -1.49 4.46 13.99
C GLN A 25 -2.16 3.82 15.22
N GLY A 26 -1.46 2.89 15.89
CA GLY A 26 -1.94 2.27 17.13
C GLY A 26 -2.12 3.28 18.26
N ILE A 27 -1.19 4.21 18.42
CA ILE A 27 -1.27 5.28 19.43
C ILE A 27 -2.47 6.19 19.15
N VAL A 28 -2.64 6.64 17.91
CA VAL A 28 -3.78 7.51 17.54
C VAL A 28 -5.10 6.77 17.77
N PHE A 29 -5.18 5.50 17.41
CA PHE A 29 -6.35 4.68 17.64
C PHE A 29 -6.65 4.52 19.15
N ALA A 30 -5.64 4.21 19.96
CA ALA A 30 -5.79 4.08 21.40
C ALA A 30 -6.31 5.38 22.04
N LEU A 31 -5.81 6.53 21.60
CA LEU A 31 -6.29 7.83 22.03
C LEU A 31 -7.75 8.08 21.61
N MET A 32 -8.14 7.68 20.38
CA MET A 32 -9.53 7.78 19.93
C MET A 32 -10.47 6.90 20.75
N TYR A 33 -9.98 5.77 21.26
CA TYR A 33 -10.78 4.82 22.02
C TYR A 33 -10.88 5.19 23.50
N ILE A 34 -9.75 5.58 24.15
CA ILE A 34 -9.67 5.89 25.57
C ILE A 34 -10.19 7.31 25.87
N TRP A 35 -9.80 8.29 25.03
CA TRP A 35 -10.21 9.70 25.14
C TRP A 35 -10.79 10.20 23.81
N PRO A 36 -12.05 9.88 23.51
CA PRO A 36 -12.65 10.20 22.21
C PRO A 36 -12.49 11.66 21.79
N THR A 37 -12.72 12.59 22.71
CA THR A 37 -12.62 14.03 22.41
C THR A 37 -11.22 14.44 21.95
N LEU A 38 -10.17 13.98 22.65
CA LEU A 38 -8.79 14.27 22.31
C LEU A 38 -8.37 13.50 21.03
N GLY A 39 -8.73 12.22 20.95
CA GLY A 39 -8.37 11.36 19.82
C GLY A 39 -8.97 11.84 18.51
N TYR A 40 -10.26 12.21 18.47
CA TYR A 40 -10.88 12.77 17.27
C TYR A 40 -10.34 14.15 16.88
N ARG A 41 -9.98 14.97 17.85
CA ARG A 41 -9.26 16.23 17.58
C ARG A 41 -7.90 15.97 16.93
N LEU A 42 -7.11 15.04 17.50
CA LEU A 42 -5.83 14.63 16.95
C LEU A 42 -6.00 14.07 15.53
N TYR A 43 -6.96 13.16 15.32
CA TYR A 43 -7.27 12.62 13.99
C TYR A 43 -7.58 13.73 12.99
N SER A 44 -8.39 14.72 13.36
CA SER A 44 -8.72 15.86 12.49
C SER A 44 -7.52 16.75 12.17
N LEU A 45 -6.55 16.86 13.09
CA LEU A 45 -5.32 17.65 12.91
C LEU A 45 -4.30 16.96 12.02
N ILE A 46 -4.23 15.61 12.05
CA ILE A 46 -3.27 14.83 11.26
C ILE A 46 -3.80 14.42 9.89
N SER A 47 -5.13 14.38 9.71
CA SER A 47 -5.75 13.99 8.44
C SER A 47 -5.39 14.93 7.31
N LEU A 48 -5.10 14.38 6.13
CA LEU A 48 -4.71 15.14 4.94
C LEU A 48 -5.94 15.73 4.25
N THR A 49 -6.08 17.06 4.33
CA THR A 49 -7.18 17.79 3.70
C THR A 49 -6.65 19.02 2.96
N ARG A 50 -7.22 19.30 1.79
CA ARG A 50 -6.88 20.51 1.00
C ARG A 50 -7.09 21.77 1.82
N ALA A 51 -8.21 21.88 2.53
CA ALA A 51 -8.51 23.05 3.36
C ALA A 51 -7.48 23.26 4.48
N GLY A 52 -6.98 22.18 5.11
CA GLY A 52 -5.92 22.23 6.10
C GLY A 52 -4.60 22.74 5.51
N LEU A 53 -4.21 22.21 4.33
CA LEU A 53 -2.99 22.64 3.65
C LEU A 53 -3.05 24.14 3.25
N MET A 54 -4.20 24.61 2.74
CA MET A 54 -4.38 26.02 2.39
C MET A 54 -4.34 26.96 3.61
N ARG A 55 -4.61 26.45 4.81
CA ARG A 55 -4.44 27.17 6.08
C ARG A 55 -3.00 27.14 6.62
N GLY A 56 -2.03 26.63 5.84
CA GLY A 56 -0.63 26.53 6.25
C GLY A 56 -0.30 25.35 7.15
N GLN A 57 -1.17 24.35 7.30
CA GLN A 57 -0.94 23.17 8.15
C GLN A 57 -0.10 22.12 7.41
N ILE A 58 1.16 22.46 7.12
CA ILE A 58 2.09 21.66 6.31
C ILE A 58 2.46 20.32 6.96
N TRP A 59 2.37 20.19 8.29
CA TRP A 59 2.65 18.92 8.98
C TRP A 59 1.73 17.78 8.49
N ARG A 60 0.54 18.09 7.98
CA ARG A 60 -0.41 17.12 7.42
C ARG A 60 0.16 16.33 6.25
N LEU A 61 1.16 16.88 5.54
CA LEU A 61 1.85 16.19 4.43
C LEU A 61 2.59 14.94 4.89
N VAL A 62 2.95 14.87 6.17
CA VAL A 62 3.65 13.72 6.75
C VAL A 62 2.76 12.97 7.73
N THR A 63 2.02 13.69 8.57
CA THR A 63 1.29 13.08 9.70
C THR A 63 0.09 12.24 9.29
N PHE A 64 -0.44 12.42 8.07
CA PHE A 64 -1.60 11.64 7.59
C PHE A 64 -1.34 10.13 7.53
N VAL A 65 -0.08 9.70 7.45
CA VAL A 65 0.28 8.27 7.45
C VAL A 65 -0.07 7.58 8.78
N PHE A 66 -0.19 8.36 9.86
CA PHE A 66 -0.57 7.87 11.19
C PHE A 66 -2.07 7.80 11.42
N THR A 67 -2.91 8.15 10.43
CA THR A 67 -4.36 7.97 10.55
C THR A 67 -4.69 6.48 10.59
N PRO A 68 -5.43 6.00 11.62
CA PRO A 68 -5.75 4.59 11.74
C PRO A 68 -6.68 4.12 10.60
N PRO A 69 -6.47 2.90 10.07
CA PRO A 69 -7.23 2.39 8.93
C PRO A 69 -8.65 1.95 9.26
N SER A 70 -8.98 1.79 10.52
CA SER A 70 -10.30 1.35 10.99
C SER A 70 -10.63 1.94 12.35
N SER A 71 -11.91 2.09 12.65
CA SER A 71 -12.43 2.47 13.97
C SER A 71 -12.83 1.26 14.84
N SER A 72 -12.85 0.07 14.29
CA SER A 72 -13.18 -1.15 15.03
C SER A 72 -11.95 -1.75 15.70
N PRO A 73 -11.99 -2.07 17.02
CA PRO A 73 -10.86 -2.61 17.76
C PRO A 73 -10.30 -3.93 17.21
N ILE A 74 -11.17 -4.82 16.73
CA ILE A 74 -10.76 -6.12 16.19
C ILE A 74 -10.11 -5.94 14.82
N PHE A 75 -10.72 -5.14 13.95
CA PHE A 75 -10.21 -4.92 12.59
C PHE A 75 -8.92 -4.11 12.59
N ILE A 76 -8.72 -3.17 13.53
CA ILE A 76 -7.48 -2.40 13.57
C ILE A 76 -6.29 -3.26 13.97
N LEU A 77 -6.42 -4.16 14.94
CA LEU A 77 -5.34 -5.05 15.33
C LEU A 77 -4.89 -5.93 14.16
N PHE A 78 -5.86 -6.49 13.42
CA PHE A 78 -5.57 -7.23 12.21
C PHE A 78 -4.91 -6.36 11.14
N ALA A 79 -5.43 -5.16 10.87
CA ALA A 79 -4.89 -4.27 9.85
C ALA A 79 -3.46 -3.81 10.18
N LEU A 80 -3.17 -3.46 11.44
CA LEU A 80 -1.83 -3.05 11.87
C LEU A 80 -0.82 -4.19 11.76
N TYR A 81 -1.20 -5.41 12.20
CA TYR A 81 -0.39 -6.61 12.03
C TYR A 81 -0.09 -6.88 10.54
N PHE A 82 -1.13 -6.81 9.71
CA PHE A 82 -1.05 -7.05 8.28
C PHE A 82 -0.15 -6.04 7.57
N TYR A 83 -0.29 -4.75 7.88
CA TYR A 83 0.56 -3.70 7.32
C TYR A 83 2.02 -3.83 7.78
N TYR A 84 2.25 -4.20 9.04
CA TYR A 84 3.59 -4.48 9.53
C TYR A 84 4.25 -5.64 8.79
N MET A 85 3.54 -6.75 8.63
CA MET A 85 4.01 -7.94 7.92
C MET A 85 4.35 -7.63 6.46
N ILE A 86 3.44 -6.96 5.74
CA ILE A 86 3.66 -6.54 4.35
C ILE A 86 4.86 -5.61 4.25
N GLY A 87 4.92 -4.59 5.09
CA GLY A 87 6.00 -3.61 5.07
C GLY A 87 7.36 -4.23 5.35
N LEU A 88 7.45 -5.11 6.34
CA LEU A 88 8.67 -5.85 6.66
C LEU A 88 9.10 -6.76 5.50
N GLY A 89 8.16 -7.48 4.89
CA GLY A 89 8.45 -8.36 3.76
C GLY A 89 8.96 -7.59 2.53
N LEU A 90 8.34 -6.45 2.21
CA LEU A 90 8.79 -5.59 1.12
C LEU A 90 10.15 -4.94 1.42
N GLU A 91 10.39 -4.49 2.65
CA GLU A 91 11.67 -3.91 3.05
C GLU A 91 12.80 -4.96 2.99
N ASN A 92 12.55 -6.19 3.43
CA ASN A 92 13.50 -7.29 3.35
C ASN A 92 13.85 -7.66 1.89
N GLN A 93 12.86 -7.61 0.99
CA GLN A 93 13.05 -7.95 -0.42
C GLN A 93 13.77 -6.84 -1.21
N TRP A 94 13.42 -5.59 -0.97
CA TRP A 94 13.92 -4.46 -1.75
C TRP A 94 15.06 -3.70 -1.09
N GLY A 95 15.27 -3.91 0.19
CA GLY A 95 16.13 -3.10 1.03
C GLY A 95 15.47 -1.77 1.45
N LYS A 96 15.99 -1.19 2.54
CA LYS A 96 15.42 0.00 3.18
C LYS A 96 15.29 1.22 2.25
N VAL A 97 16.26 1.44 1.36
CA VAL A 97 16.27 2.63 0.47
C VAL A 97 15.11 2.56 -0.53
N ARG A 98 14.98 1.42 -1.23
CA ARG A 98 13.94 1.23 -2.25
C ARG A 98 12.56 1.24 -1.62
N PHE A 99 12.40 0.63 -0.44
CA PHE A 99 11.14 0.65 0.30
C PHE A 99 10.73 2.07 0.73
N ASN A 100 11.67 2.86 1.28
CA ASN A 100 11.41 4.25 1.65
C ASN A 100 11.04 5.12 0.44
N LEU A 101 11.71 4.92 -0.71
CA LEU A 101 11.35 5.62 -1.95
C LEU A 101 9.95 5.24 -2.43
N TYR A 102 9.61 3.95 -2.41
CA TYR A 102 8.28 3.47 -2.77
C TYR A 102 7.20 4.13 -1.91
N TYR A 103 7.42 4.13 -0.59
CA TYR A 103 6.51 4.72 0.37
C TYR A 103 6.39 6.24 0.16
N GLY A 104 7.52 6.92 -0.05
CA GLY A 104 7.57 8.36 -0.31
C GLY A 104 6.83 8.77 -1.59
N VAL A 105 7.00 8.01 -2.69
CA VAL A 105 6.25 8.25 -3.94
C VAL A 105 4.75 8.01 -3.74
N GLY A 106 4.37 6.98 -2.97
CA GLY A 106 2.98 6.75 -2.58
C GLY A 106 2.39 7.88 -1.74
N MET A 107 3.17 8.46 -0.81
CA MET A 107 2.78 9.66 -0.06
C MET A 107 2.55 10.85 -1.00
N LEU A 108 3.46 11.10 -1.96
CA LEU A 108 3.28 12.17 -2.96
C LEU A 108 2.01 11.96 -3.79
N GLY A 109 1.72 10.74 -4.19
CA GLY A 109 0.46 10.39 -4.86
C GLY A 109 -0.77 10.74 -4.02
N SER A 110 -0.75 10.41 -2.73
CA SER A 110 -1.83 10.75 -1.79
C SER A 110 -1.99 12.27 -1.59
N ILE A 111 -0.88 13.01 -1.59
CA ILE A 111 -0.89 14.47 -1.50
C ILE A 111 -1.50 15.09 -2.77
N ILE A 112 -1.10 14.61 -3.95
CA ILE A 112 -1.67 15.05 -5.23
C ILE A 112 -3.17 14.77 -5.27
N ALA A 113 -3.57 13.56 -4.84
CA ALA A 113 -4.99 13.20 -4.71
C ALA A 113 -5.73 14.17 -3.80
N ALA A 114 -5.18 14.52 -2.64
CA ALA A 114 -5.79 15.46 -1.70
C ALA A 114 -5.95 16.88 -2.28
N LEU A 115 -4.99 17.35 -3.07
CA LEU A 115 -5.07 18.66 -3.72
C LEU A 115 -6.16 18.70 -4.80
N ILE A 116 -6.36 17.60 -5.52
CA ILE A 116 -7.39 17.49 -6.57
C ILE A 116 -8.77 17.27 -5.97
N THR A 117 -8.89 16.31 -5.05
CA THR A 117 -10.17 15.79 -4.55
C THR A 117 -10.65 16.44 -3.25
N GLY A 118 -9.77 17.18 -2.58
CA GLY A 118 -10.05 17.84 -1.30
C GLY A 118 -9.65 17.01 -0.07
N TYR A 119 -9.48 15.70 -0.20
CA TYR A 119 -9.15 14.79 0.90
C TYR A 119 -8.16 13.72 0.46
N GLY A 120 -7.12 13.46 1.25
CA GLY A 120 -6.15 12.39 1.04
C GLY A 120 -6.21 11.35 2.16
N SER A 121 -6.05 10.09 1.79
CA SER A 121 -6.06 8.96 2.71
C SER A 121 -4.80 8.12 2.55
N ASN A 122 -4.34 7.55 3.66
CA ASN A 122 -3.29 6.54 3.65
C ASN A 122 -3.80 5.16 3.19
N MET A 123 -5.11 4.97 3.07
CA MET A 123 -5.73 3.71 2.64
C MET A 123 -5.18 3.27 1.28
N PHE A 124 -5.09 4.19 0.33
CA PHE A 124 -4.59 3.88 -1.02
C PHE A 124 -3.09 3.59 -1.06
N LEU A 125 -2.34 4.24 -0.16
CA LEU A 125 -0.92 3.96 0.02
C LEU A 125 -0.73 2.54 0.56
N ASN A 126 -1.48 2.17 1.58
CA ASN A 126 -1.48 0.83 2.16
C ASN A 126 -1.95 -0.24 1.15
N LEU A 127 -2.92 0.11 0.31
CA LEU A 127 -3.37 -0.74 -0.79
C LEU A 127 -2.26 -0.97 -1.83
N SER A 128 -1.51 0.08 -2.19
CA SER A 128 -0.39 -0.08 -3.12
C SER A 128 0.67 -1.02 -2.56
N LEU A 129 0.96 -0.94 -1.25
CA LEU A 129 1.84 -1.88 -0.55
C LEU A 129 1.32 -3.32 -0.62
N PHE A 130 0.02 -3.49 -0.42
CA PHE A 130 -0.62 -4.80 -0.50
C PHE A 130 -0.48 -5.43 -1.89
N PHE A 131 -0.79 -4.68 -2.96
CA PHE A 131 -0.60 -5.16 -4.33
C PHE A 131 0.86 -5.45 -4.66
N ALA A 132 1.78 -4.61 -4.18
CA ALA A 132 3.21 -4.83 -4.33
C ALA A 132 3.65 -6.14 -3.68
N TYR A 133 3.19 -6.40 -2.47
CA TYR A 133 3.48 -7.63 -1.74
C TYR A 133 2.86 -8.86 -2.41
N ALA A 134 1.59 -8.79 -2.82
CA ALA A 134 0.91 -9.86 -3.51
C ALA A 134 1.56 -10.24 -4.86
N ALA A 135 2.13 -9.25 -5.57
CA ALA A 135 2.86 -9.48 -6.80
C ALA A 135 4.20 -10.22 -6.58
N LEU A 136 4.86 -9.97 -5.44
CA LEU A 136 6.14 -10.62 -5.08
C LEU A 136 5.92 -11.99 -4.42
N TYR A 137 4.87 -12.13 -3.61
CA TYR A 137 4.58 -13.32 -2.81
C TYR A 137 3.16 -13.87 -3.04
N PRO A 138 2.80 -14.26 -4.28
CA PRO A 138 1.43 -14.63 -4.64
C PRO A 138 0.91 -15.89 -3.93
N ASP A 139 1.79 -16.83 -3.62
CA ASP A 139 1.44 -18.11 -3.00
C ASP A 139 1.60 -18.11 -1.46
N GLU A 140 2.07 -17.00 -0.89
CA GLU A 140 2.16 -16.87 0.56
C GLU A 140 0.77 -16.85 1.18
N GLN A 141 0.62 -17.56 2.30
CA GLN A 141 -0.64 -17.66 3.03
C GLN A 141 -0.66 -16.66 4.18
N VAL A 142 -1.70 -15.87 4.22
CA VAL A 142 -1.97 -14.97 5.33
C VAL A 142 -3.17 -15.48 6.11
N LEU A 143 -3.04 -15.47 7.44
CA LEU A 143 -4.12 -15.84 8.34
C LEU A 143 -5.11 -14.68 8.43
N LEU A 144 -6.16 -14.71 7.61
CA LEU A 144 -7.25 -13.74 7.71
C LEU A 144 -7.98 -13.96 9.05
N PHE A 145 -8.13 -12.89 9.84
CA PHE A 145 -8.71 -12.97 11.19
C PHE A 145 -8.03 -14.00 12.10
N MET A 146 -6.73 -14.30 11.88
CA MET A 146 -5.90 -15.22 12.66
C MET A 146 -6.27 -16.72 12.57
N PHE A 147 -7.27 -17.11 11.81
CA PHE A 147 -7.68 -18.51 11.68
C PHE A 147 -7.91 -19.00 10.25
N LEU A 148 -8.12 -18.12 9.27
CA LEU A 148 -8.40 -18.53 7.90
C LEU A 148 -7.17 -18.32 7.00
N PRO A 149 -6.42 -19.38 6.62
CA PRO A 149 -5.26 -19.27 5.74
C PRO A 149 -5.72 -19.04 4.29
N ILE A 150 -5.50 -17.84 3.78
CA ILE A 150 -5.81 -17.47 2.39
C ILE A 150 -4.53 -17.06 1.67
N LYS A 151 -4.34 -17.53 0.44
CA LYS A 151 -3.19 -17.11 -0.38
C LYS A 151 -3.35 -15.66 -0.82
N MET A 152 -2.24 -14.92 -0.78
CA MET A 152 -2.20 -13.50 -1.14
C MET A 152 -2.80 -13.20 -2.51
N LYS A 153 -2.60 -14.06 -3.50
CA LYS A 153 -3.15 -13.88 -4.85
C LYS A 153 -4.68 -13.82 -4.89
N TYR A 154 -5.37 -14.60 -4.03
CA TYR A 154 -6.85 -14.57 -4.01
C TYR A 154 -7.37 -13.31 -3.33
N LEU A 155 -6.70 -12.85 -2.27
CA LEU A 155 -7.00 -11.58 -1.63
C LEU A 155 -6.78 -10.41 -2.59
N ALA A 156 -5.65 -10.41 -3.31
CA ALA A 156 -5.35 -9.37 -4.28
C ALA A 156 -6.34 -9.36 -5.46
N LEU A 157 -6.80 -10.53 -5.91
CA LEU A 157 -7.80 -10.62 -6.97
C LEU A 157 -9.15 -10.08 -6.50
N ALA A 158 -9.57 -10.42 -5.29
CA ALA A 158 -10.82 -9.92 -4.69
C ALA A 158 -10.78 -8.39 -4.51
N ASP A 159 -9.65 -7.88 -4.02
CA ASP A 159 -9.43 -6.45 -3.83
C ASP A 159 -9.39 -5.70 -5.17
N ALA A 160 -8.69 -6.25 -6.17
CA ALA A 160 -8.67 -5.69 -7.52
C ALA A 160 -10.07 -5.62 -8.15
N ALA A 161 -10.90 -6.67 -7.98
CA ALA A 161 -12.28 -6.67 -8.46
C ALA A 161 -13.13 -5.61 -7.74
N LEU A 162 -12.96 -5.45 -6.43
CA LEU A 162 -13.62 -4.42 -5.63
C LEU A 162 -13.24 -3.01 -6.07
N TYR A 163 -11.94 -2.76 -6.33
CA TYR A 163 -11.46 -1.46 -6.81
C TYR A 163 -11.88 -1.18 -8.25
N LEU A 164 -11.98 -2.20 -9.10
CA LEU A 164 -12.56 -2.05 -10.43
C LEU A 164 -14.05 -1.63 -10.34
N TYR A 165 -14.80 -2.24 -9.43
CA TYR A 165 -16.16 -1.83 -9.14
C TYR A 165 -16.24 -0.38 -8.68
N TYR A 166 -15.41 0.04 -7.70
CA TYR A 166 -15.35 1.43 -7.24
C TYR A 166 -14.88 2.40 -8.33
N PHE A 167 -14.04 1.96 -9.26
CA PHE A 167 -13.62 2.78 -10.40
C PHE A 167 -14.79 3.06 -11.36
N ILE A 168 -15.65 2.08 -11.57
CA ILE A 168 -16.82 2.20 -12.45
C ILE A 168 -17.92 3.06 -11.80
N VAL A 169 -18.29 2.73 -10.56
CA VAL A 169 -19.44 3.32 -9.86
C VAL A 169 -19.06 4.61 -9.13
N GLY A 170 -17.79 4.74 -8.71
CA GLY A 170 -17.34 5.85 -7.92
C GLY A 170 -17.20 7.17 -8.69
N GLY A 171 -17.19 8.28 -7.94
CA GLY A 171 -16.98 9.62 -8.48
C GLY A 171 -15.55 9.88 -8.97
N ALA A 172 -15.31 11.05 -9.57
CA ALA A 172 -14.01 11.46 -10.10
C ALA A 172 -12.89 11.37 -9.05
N SER A 173 -13.17 11.72 -7.79
CA SER A 173 -12.26 11.62 -6.66
C SER A 173 -11.72 10.19 -6.46
N THR A 174 -12.61 9.21 -6.41
CA THR A 174 -12.26 7.79 -6.23
C THR A 174 -11.42 7.28 -7.39
N ARG A 175 -11.79 7.64 -8.63
CA ARG A 175 -11.05 7.27 -9.85
C ARG A 175 -9.63 7.80 -9.84
N VAL A 176 -9.43 9.09 -9.54
CA VAL A 176 -8.10 9.73 -9.45
C VAL A 176 -7.23 9.00 -8.43
N THR A 177 -7.78 8.69 -7.27
CA THR A 177 -7.02 8.05 -6.20
C THR A 177 -6.63 6.62 -6.55
N ILE A 178 -7.53 5.84 -7.17
CA ILE A 178 -7.23 4.47 -7.65
C ILE A 178 -6.13 4.51 -8.71
N VAL A 179 -6.20 5.43 -9.68
CA VAL A 179 -5.18 5.58 -10.72
C VAL A 179 -3.82 5.89 -10.12
N LEU A 180 -3.73 6.83 -9.17
CA LEU A 180 -2.48 7.19 -8.51
C LEU A 180 -1.89 6.04 -7.69
N CYS A 181 -2.76 5.23 -7.02
CA CYS A 181 -2.34 4.03 -6.33
C CYS A 181 -1.72 2.99 -7.29
N LEU A 182 -2.41 2.67 -8.38
CA LEU A 182 -1.95 1.71 -9.37
C LEU A 182 -0.68 2.20 -10.08
N LEU A 183 -0.57 3.50 -10.33
CA LEU A 183 0.60 4.11 -10.94
C LEU A 183 1.84 3.92 -10.06
N ASN A 184 1.71 4.05 -8.74
CA ASN A 184 2.80 3.78 -7.79
C ASN A 184 3.28 2.32 -7.89
N VAL A 185 2.34 1.36 -7.89
CA VAL A 185 2.66 -0.07 -8.07
C VAL A 185 3.37 -0.30 -9.41
N PHE A 186 2.87 0.29 -10.48
CA PHE A 186 3.40 0.10 -11.83
C PHE A 186 4.82 0.70 -12.00
N LEU A 187 5.09 1.84 -11.39
CA LEU A 187 6.41 2.50 -11.42
C LEU A 187 7.51 1.62 -10.81
N PHE A 188 7.22 0.92 -9.72
CA PHE A 188 8.22 0.14 -8.99
C PHE A 188 8.28 -1.33 -9.40
N LEU A 189 7.14 -1.93 -9.73
CA LEU A 189 6.98 -3.35 -10.04
C LEU A 189 6.70 -3.63 -11.51
N GLY A 190 6.44 -2.62 -12.32
CA GLY A 190 6.06 -2.82 -13.72
C GLY A 190 7.05 -3.69 -14.49
N GLY A 191 8.35 -3.48 -14.28
CA GLY A 191 9.40 -4.32 -14.87
C GLY A 191 9.34 -5.78 -14.41
N ASP A 192 9.17 -5.99 -13.12
CA ASP A 192 9.13 -7.33 -12.52
C ASP A 192 7.84 -8.08 -12.89
N ILE A 193 6.71 -7.38 -12.90
CA ILE A 193 5.41 -7.91 -13.34
C ILE A 193 5.47 -8.31 -14.82
N ILE A 194 5.97 -7.44 -15.69
CA ILE A 194 6.09 -7.71 -17.13
C ILE A 194 7.00 -8.92 -17.37
N ASN A 195 8.12 -9.01 -16.66
CA ASN A 195 9.05 -10.15 -16.78
C ASN A 195 8.41 -11.45 -16.30
N THR A 196 7.63 -11.41 -15.23
CA THR A 196 6.90 -12.56 -14.69
C THR A 196 5.83 -13.04 -15.68
N ILE A 197 5.02 -12.13 -16.21
CA ILE A 197 4.00 -12.42 -17.22
C ILE A 197 4.65 -13.01 -18.50
N ARG A 198 5.77 -12.44 -18.96
CA ARG A 198 6.51 -12.99 -20.12
C ARG A 198 7.05 -14.39 -19.85
N ARG A 199 7.55 -14.65 -18.64
CA ARG A 199 8.06 -15.97 -18.23
C ARG A 199 6.94 -17.00 -18.20
N GLU A 200 5.80 -16.69 -17.58
CA GLU A 200 4.65 -17.59 -17.55
C GLU A 200 4.05 -17.83 -18.93
N SER A 201 3.95 -16.82 -19.75
CA SER A 201 3.48 -16.95 -21.14
C SER A 201 4.38 -17.87 -21.96
N ARG A 202 5.72 -17.84 -21.76
CA ARG A 202 6.66 -18.78 -22.40
C ARG A 202 6.44 -20.21 -21.90
N TYR A 203 6.25 -20.40 -20.59
CA TYR A 203 5.96 -21.71 -20.01
C TYR A 203 4.66 -22.31 -20.57
N TRP A 204 3.62 -21.52 -20.72
CA TRP A 204 2.34 -21.94 -21.30
C TRP A 204 2.51 -22.36 -22.78
N LYS A 205 3.23 -21.59 -23.59
CA LYS A 205 3.51 -21.93 -24.99
C LYS A 205 4.32 -23.23 -25.11
N THR A 206 5.35 -23.40 -24.29
CA THR A 206 6.18 -24.60 -24.28
C THR A 206 5.34 -25.84 -23.87
N ARG A 207 4.52 -25.72 -22.85
CA ARG A 207 3.62 -26.79 -22.39
C ARG A 207 2.56 -27.15 -23.43
N TYR A 208 2.01 -26.16 -24.10
CA TYR A 208 1.04 -26.37 -25.19
C TYR A 208 1.69 -27.09 -26.38
N ASN A 209 2.87 -26.66 -26.82
CA ASN A 209 3.61 -27.28 -27.93
C ASN A 209 4.03 -28.71 -27.59
N PHE A 210 4.47 -28.97 -26.37
CA PHE A 210 4.80 -30.30 -25.88
C PHE A 210 3.60 -31.25 -25.89
N ARG A 211 2.46 -30.81 -25.38
CA ARG A 211 1.20 -31.59 -25.43
C ARG A 211 0.74 -31.86 -26.85
N LYS A 212 0.94 -30.91 -27.79
CA LYS A 212 0.62 -31.08 -29.21
C LYS A 212 1.54 -32.07 -29.90
N ALA A 213 2.82 -32.11 -29.52
CA ALA A 213 3.80 -33.05 -30.05
C ALA A 213 3.57 -34.49 -29.57
N MET A 214 3.10 -34.65 -28.32
CA MET A 214 2.79 -35.97 -27.74
C MET A 214 1.45 -36.58 -28.21
N ARG A 215 0.61 -35.80 -28.89
CA ARG A 215 -0.67 -36.26 -29.47
C ARG A 215 -0.57 -36.68 -30.97
N LYS A 216 0.62 -36.55 -31.54
CA LYS A 216 0.97 -37.11 -32.85
C LYS A 216 1.74 -38.43 -32.70
#